data_574caaa2363b2f91ab5779a9aefc3e2d
#
_entry.id   574caaa2363b2f91ab5779a9aefc3e2d
#
_cell.length_a   1.000
_cell.length_b   1.000
_cell.length_c   1.000
_cell.angle_alpha   90.00
_cell.angle_beta   90.00
_cell.angle_gamma   90.00
#
_symmetry.space_group_name_H-M   'P 1'
#
loop_
_entity.id
_entity.type
_entity.pdbx_description
1 polymer ?
#
loop_
_entity_poly.entity_id
_entity_poly.type
_entity_poly.pdbx_seq_one_letter_code
_entity_poly.pdbx_strand_id
1 'polypeptide(L)'
;MTSTADRTRQLILDAATEEFAARGIAGARVDRIAQASGMSKPMLYSHFGGKDRLFDAVFAEHVIANGDRVPFTADDLPGYAARLYDDYLADPALARLVMWKRLERDGTGYLYPGLEEHDAAHLRDIAAAQASGRIRADLNPDDVWTLLIATAASWAQVSITTVATRDDPAALHARRRAALEEHVRDGLCAGGATTG
;
A
#
# COMPACT_ATOMS: atom_id res chain seq x y z
N MET A 1 26.55 8.82 -0.41
CA MET A 1 26.67 9.12 -1.86
C MET A 1 26.12 7.94 -2.63
N THR A 2 25.00 8.13 -3.34
CA THR A 2 24.35 7.11 -4.17
C THR A 2 25.28 6.75 -5.35
N SER A 3 25.52 5.47 -5.59
CA SER A 3 26.38 5.05 -6.71
C SER A 3 25.72 5.34 -8.06
N THR A 4 26.52 5.41 -9.14
CA THR A 4 25.99 5.55 -10.51
C THR A 4 25.05 4.38 -10.85
N ALA A 5 25.35 3.18 -10.34
CA ALA A 5 24.51 1.99 -10.54
C ALA A 5 23.16 2.14 -9.84
N ASP A 6 23.13 2.66 -8.61
CA ASP A 6 21.88 2.91 -7.86
C ASP A 6 21.02 3.95 -8.57
N ARG A 7 21.63 5.02 -9.08
CA ARG A 7 20.93 6.06 -9.84
C ARG A 7 20.31 5.49 -11.12
N THR A 8 21.08 4.67 -11.85
CA THR A 8 20.56 3.99 -13.06
C THR A 8 19.40 3.07 -12.73
N ARG A 9 19.54 2.28 -11.64
CA ARG A 9 18.50 1.40 -11.16
C ARG A 9 17.22 2.19 -10.84
N GLN A 10 17.32 3.32 -10.15
CA GLN A 10 16.18 4.17 -9.80
C GLN A 10 15.47 4.73 -11.02
N LEU A 11 16.21 5.26 -12.01
CA LEU A 11 15.61 5.76 -13.26
C LEU A 11 14.79 4.70 -13.99
N ILE A 12 15.26 3.44 -13.97
CA ILE A 12 14.51 2.33 -14.57
C ILE A 12 13.25 2.03 -13.75
N LEU A 13 13.34 2.00 -12.42
CA LEU A 13 12.20 1.73 -11.53
C LEU A 13 11.12 2.79 -11.66
N ASP A 14 11.49 4.07 -11.70
CA ASP A 14 10.54 5.19 -11.87
C ASP A 14 9.77 5.06 -13.20
N ALA A 15 10.50 4.85 -14.32
CA ALA A 15 9.88 4.65 -15.63
C ALA A 15 9.02 3.38 -15.71
N ALA A 16 9.44 2.31 -15.02
CA ALA A 16 8.68 1.07 -14.96
C ALA A 16 7.42 1.20 -14.11
N THR A 17 7.46 1.96 -13.02
CA THR A 17 6.29 2.30 -12.19
C THR A 17 5.19 2.94 -13.03
N GLU A 18 5.51 3.98 -13.78
CA GLU A 18 4.57 4.67 -14.66
C GLU A 18 3.97 3.73 -15.72
N GLU A 19 4.79 2.92 -16.36
CA GLU A 19 4.35 1.99 -17.40
C GLU A 19 3.45 0.89 -16.83
N PHE A 20 3.84 0.25 -15.69
CA PHE A 20 3.04 -0.79 -15.07
C PHE A 20 1.75 -0.26 -14.44
N ALA A 21 1.81 0.87 -13.75
CA ALA A 21 0.61 1.48 -13.17
C ALA A 21 -0.41 1.86 -14.25
N ALA A 22 0.05 2.31 -15.43
CA ALA A 22 -0.83 2.70 -16.52
C ALA A 22 -1.40 1.53 -17.34
N ARG A 23 -0.64 0.41 -17.49
CA ARG A 23 -0.92 -0.61 -18.52
C ARG A 23 -0.98 -2.06 -18.01
N GLY A 24 -0.74 -2.27 -16.73
CA GLY A 24 -0.64 -3.61 -16.15
C GLY A 24 0.66 -4.33 -16.54
N ILE A 25 0.78 -5.55 -16.05
CA ILE A 25 1.98 -6.38 -16.27
C ILE A 25 2.00 -6.87 -17.71
N ALA A 26 0.88 -7.40 -18.22
CA ALA A 26 0.78 -7.91 -19.59
C ALA A 26 0.95 -6.80 -20.63
N GLY A 27 0.30 -5.64 -20.44
CA GLY A 27 0.30 -4.50 -21.35
C GLY A 27 1.59 -3.68 -21.36
N ALA A 28 2.42 -3.78 -20.31
CA ALA A 28 3.67 -3.07 -20.21
C ALA A 28 4.72 -3.57 -21.22
N ARG A 29 5.48 -2.62 -21.79
CA ARG A 29 6.53 -2.92 -22.79
C ARG A 29 7.89 -2.42 -22.32
N VAL A 30 8.87 -3.33 -22.30
CA VAL A 30 10.27 -3.02 -21.93
C VAL A 30 10.86 -1.93 -22.82
N ASP A 31 10.45 -1.86 -24.09
CA ASP A 31 10.92 -0.83 -25.02
C ASP A 31 10.47 0.57 -24.58
N ARG A 32 9.23 0.73 -24.09
CA ARG A 32 8.74 2.02 -23.57
C ARG A 32 9.45 2.41 -22.27
N ILE A 33 9.69 1.44 -21.39
CA ILE A 33 10.46 1.66 -20.16
C ILE A 33 11.89 2.09 -20.47
N ALA A 34 12.53 1.42 -21.41
CA ALA A 34 13.89 1.77 -21.86
C ALA A 34 13.95 3.20 -22.39
N GLN A 35 13.00 3.57 -23.25
CA GLN A 35 12.91 4.91 -23.81
C GLN A 35 12.66 5.95 -22.72
N ALA A 36 11.71 5.72 -21.81
CA ALA A 36 11.34 6.65 -20.75
C ALA A 36 12.47 6.85 -19.72
N SER A 37 13.19 5.77 -19.36
CA SER A 37 14.33 5.84 -18.43
C SER A 37 15.61 6.40 -19.06
N GLY A 38 15.67 6.53 -20.40
CA GLY A 38 16.89 6.88 -21.12
C GLY A 38 17.95 5.76 -21.13
N MET A 39 17.55 4.52 -20.79
CA MET A 39 18.46 3.37 -20.71
C MET A 39 18.27 2.43 -21.88
N SER A 40 19.29 1.63 -22.18
CA SER A 40 19.18 0.61 -23.23
C SER A 40 18.44 -0.64 -22.73
N LYS A 41 17.73 -1.32 -23.62
CA LYS A 41 17.03 -2.59 -23.31
C LYS A 41 17.97 -3.67 -22.72
N PRO A 42 19.20 -3.88 -23.24
CA PRO A 42 20.16 -4.78 -22.61
C PRO A 42 20.49 -4.41 -21.16
N MET A 43 20.55 -3.11 -20.84
CA MET A 43 20.81 -2.64 -19.49
C MET A 43 19.65 -2.98 -18.53
N LEU A 44 18.39 -2.84 -18.98
CA LEU A 44 17.23 -3.28 -18.20
C LEU A 44 17.30 -4.78 -17.89
N TYR A 45 17.61 -5.60 -18.89
CA TYR A 45 17.76 -7.04 -18.69
C TYR A 45 18.93 -7.40 -17.77
N SER A 46 20.03 -6.67 -17.85
CA SER A 46 21.19 -6.87 -16.97
C SER A 46 20.87 -6.55 -15.51
N HIS A 47 20.07 -5.50 -15.24
CA HIS A 47 19.70 -5.11 -13.89
C HIS A 47 18.60 -5.98 -13.27
N PHE A 48 17.61 -6.38 -14.06
CA PHE A 48 16.39 -7.00 -13.54
C PHE A 48 16.11 -8.40 -14.08
N GLY A 49 16.78 -8.83 -15.13
CA GLY A 49 16.63 -10.17 -15.72
C GLY A 49 15.37 -10.35 -16.58
N GLY A 50 14.42 -9.41 -16.55
CA GLY A 50 13.20 -9.48 -17.36
C GLY A 50 12.05 -8.66 -16.81
N LYS A 51 10.97 -8.58 -17.61
CA LYS A 51 9.79 -7.75 -17.30
C LYS A 51 9.12 -8.15 -15.97
N ASP A 52 9.01 -9.44 -15.72
CA ASP A 52 8.34 -9.95 -14.51
C ASP A 52 9.12 -9.61 -13.24
N ARG A 53 10.43 -9.82 -13.25
CA ARG A 53 11.30 -9.44 -12.13
C ARG A 53 11.40 -7.93 -11.95
N LEU A 54 11.30 -7.15 -13.03
CA LEU A 54 11.23 -5.70 -12.97
C LEU A 54 9.93 -5.25 -12.28
N PHE A 55 8.79 -5.88 -12.59
CA PHE A 55 7.54 -5.63 -11.90
C PHE A 55 7.65 -5.96 -10.41
N ASP A 56 8.23 -7.11 -10.06
CA ASP A 56 8.40 -7.50 -8.65
C ASP A 56 9.29 -6.50 -7.89
N ALA A 57 10.33 -5.98 -8.54
CA ALA A 57 11.20 -4.95 -7.94
C ALA A 57 10.46 -3.62 -7.73
N VAL A 58 9.68 -3.15 -8.71
CA VAL A 58 8.83 -1.96 -8.60
C VAL A 58 7.81 -2.15 -7.47
N PHE A 59 7.12 -3.27 -7.46
CA PHE A 59 6.11 -3.58 -6.46
C PHE A 59 6.69 -3.58 -5.03
N ALA A 60 7.83 -4.27 -4.84
CA ALA A 60 8.51 -4.33 -3.54
C ALA A 60 8.96 -2.93 -3.06
N GLU A 61 9.46 -2.08 -3.97
CA GLU A 61 9.86 -0.70 -3.62
C GLU A 61 8.69 0.12 -3.09
N HIS A 62 7.53 0.08 -3.77
CA HIS A 62 6.34 0.81 -3.33
C HIS A 62 5.78 0.29 -2.00
N VAL A 63 5.78 -1.02 -1.78
CA VAL A 63 5.32 -1.63 -0.52
C VAL A 63 6.24 -1.25 0.64
N ILE A 64 7.57 -1.35 0.45
CA ILE A 64 8.55 -0.96 1.48
C ILE A 64 8.43 0.53 1.80
N ALA A 65 8.40 1.37 0.77
CA ALA A 65 8.27 2.82 0.93
C ALA A 65 6.97 3.22 1.66
N ASN A 66 5.85 2.51 1.41
CA ASN A 66 4.60 2.71 2.16
C ASN A 66 4.78 2.40 3.65
N GLY A 67 5.37 1.25 3.98
CA GLY A 67 5.66 0.86 5.37
C GLY A 67 6.58 1.84 6.10
N ASP A 68 7.61 2.36 5.41
CA ASP A 68 8.54 3.35 5.95
C ASP A 68 7.87 4.72 6.19
N ARG A 69 6.97 5.16 5.28
CA ARG A 69 6.26 6.43 5.41
C ARG A 69 5.15 6.37 6.46
N VAL A 70 4.50 5.23 6.59
CA VAL A 70 3.37 5.03 7.51
C VAL A 70 3.63 3.78 8.37
N PRO A 71 4.56 3.86 9.34
CA PRO A 71 4.85 2.74 10.22
C PRO A 71 3.60 2.37 11.04
N PHE A 72 3.33 1.06 11.13
CA PHE A 72 2.20 0.55 11.87
C PHE A 72 2.35 0.79 13.37
N THR A 73 1.25 1.12 14.03
CA THR A 73 1.12 1.12 15.48
C THR A 73 -0.27 0.68 15.90
N ALA A 74 -0.34 -0.29 16.81
CA ALA A 74 -1.60 -0.73 17.41
C ALA A 74 -2.13 0.23 18.50
N ASP A 75 -1.37 1.28 18.85
CA ASP A 75 -1.76 2.27 19.84
C ASP A 75 -2.72 3.34 19.28
N ASP A 76 -2.73 3.50 17.95
CA ASP A 76 -3.54 4.53 17.27
C ASP A 76 -4.01 4.01 15.90
N LEU A 77 -4.94 3.04 15.89
CA LEU A 77 -5.53 2.52 14.65
C LEU A 77 -6.30 3.60 13.86
N PRO A 78 -7.11 4.48 14.49
CA PRO A 78 -7.79 5.55 13.77
C PRO A 78 -6.83 6.48 13.04
N GLY A 79 -5.82 7.00 13.70
CA GLY A 79 -4.82 7.88 13.09
C GLY A 79 -3.95 7.14 12.08
N TYR A 80 -3.66 5.85 12.27
CA TYR A 80 -2.98 5.02 11.28
C TYR A 80 -3.78 4.94 9.97
N ALA A 81 -5.10 4.69 10.04
CA ALA A 81 -5.96 4.67 8.85
C ALA A 81 -5.97 6.02 8.10
N ALA A 82 -6.01 7.13 8.84
CA ALA A 82 -5.94 8.47 8.25
C ALA A 82 -4.59 8.74 7.57
N ARG A 83 -3.47 8.32 8.16
CA ARG A 83 -2.13 8.41 7.55
C ARG A 83 -2.01 7.55 6.29
N LEU A 84 -2.56 6.35 6.28
CA LEU A 84 -2.61 5.49 5.08
C LEU A 84 -3.42 6.14 3.96
N TYR A 85 -4.57 6.76 4.28
CA TYR A 85 -5.35 7.52 3.29
C TYR A 85 -4.50 8.61 2.63
N ASP A 86 -3.76 9.38 3.42
CA ASP A 86 -2.89 10.44 2.90
C ASP A 86 -1.74 9.85 2.06
N ASP A 87 -1.18 8.71 2.45
CA ASP A 87 -0.12 8.04 1.70
C ASP A 87 -0.61 7.47 0.36
N TYR A 88 -1.81 6.87 0.32
CA TYR A 88 -2.43 6.42 -0.94
C TYR A 88 -2.74 7.57 -1.91
N LEU A 89 -3.01 8.76 -1.39
CA LEU A 89 -3.10 9.97 -2.23
C LEU A 89 -1.72 10.40 -2.73
N ALA A 90 -0.70 10.25 -1.89
CA ALA A 90 0.67 10.60 -2.23
C ALA A 90 1.30 9.64 -3.24
N ASP A 91 0.98 8.34 -3.12
CA ASP A 91 1.45 7.28 -4.01
C ASP A 91 0.28 6.47 -4.60
N PRO A 92 -0.46 7.02 -5.59
CA PRO A 92 -1.56 6.31 -6.22
C PRO A 92 -1.10 5.10 -7.05
N ALA A 93 0.20 5.01 -7.37
CA ALA A 93 0.76 3.89 -8.12
C ALA A 93 0.70 2.60 -7.31
N LEU A 94 0.93 2.64 -5.99
CA LEU A 94 0.87 1.46 -5.13
C LEU A 94 -0.47 0.72 -5.27
N ALA A 95 -1.59 1.41 -5.11
CA ALA A 95 -2.91 0.81 -5.21
C ALA A 95 -3.16 0.20 -6.61
N ARG A 96 -2.71 0.86 -7.68
CA ARG A 96 -2.81 0.36 -9.06
C ARG A 96 -1.95 -0.88 -9.28
N LEU A 97 -0.72 -0.90 -8.77
CA LEU A 97 0.18 -2.06 -8.85
C LEU A 97 -0.39 -3.27 -8.10
N VAL A 98 -1.00 -3.06 -6.92
CA VAL A 98 -1.72 -4.09 -6.18
C VAL A 98 -2.85 -4.69 -7.03
N MET A 99 -3.67 -3.84 -7.64
CA MET A 99 -4.78 -4.28 -8.51
C MET A 99 -4.28 -5.09 -9.71
N TRP A 100 -3.26 -4.62 -10.42
CA TRP A 100 -2.69 -5.33 -11.55
C TRP A 100 -2.09 -6.68 -11.15
N LYS A 101 -1.41 -6.73 -10.00
CA LYS A 101 -0.89 -7.99 -9.47
C LYS A 101 -2.00 -8.99 -9.18
N ARG A 102 -3.09 -8.55 -8.54
CA ARG A 102 -4.27 -9.39 -8.25
C ARG A 102 -4.97 -9.87 -9.51
N LEU A 103 -5.12 -9.01 -10.51
CA LEU A 103 -5.82 -9.34 -11.76
C LEU A 103 -5.01 -10.27 -12.66
N GLU A 104 -3.69 -10.11 -12.73
CA GLU A 104 -2.88 -10.77 -13.75
C GLU A 104 -2.00 -11.91 -13.20
N ARG A 105 -1.83 -12.04 -11.87
CA ARG A 105 -0.97 -13.08 -11.27
C ARG A 105 -1.63 -13.80 -10.10
N ASP A 106 -1.81 -13.11 -8.99
CA ASP A 106 -2.15 -13.72 -7.70
C ASP A 106 -3.55 -13.29 -7.24
N GLY A 107 -4.60 -13.91 -7.79
CA GLY A 107 -5.99 -13.58 -7.48
C GLY A 107 -6.42 -13.98 -6.06
N THR A 108 -5.68 -14.85 -5.38
CA THR A 108 -6.00 -15.37 -4.04
C THR A 108 -4.76 -15.41 -3.14
N GLY A 109 -4.97 -15.55 -1.83
CA GLY A 109 -3.88 -15.65 -0.85
C GLY A 109 -3.13 -14.33 -0.62
N TYR A 110 -1.96 -14.44 -0.03
CA TYR A 110 -1.09 -13.28 0.24
C TYR A 110 -0.63 -12.59 -1.04
N LEU A 111 -0.43 -11.28 -0.96
CA LEU A 111 -0.13 -10.45 -2.13
C LEU A 111 1.26 -10.74 -2.71
N TYR A 112 2.21 -11.16 -1.87
CA TYR A 112 3.56 -11.59 -2.29
C TYR A 112 4.16 -12.55 -1.24
N PRO A 113 5.15 -13.39 -1.62
CA PRO A 113 5.87 -14.25 -0.67
C PRO A 113 6.56 -13.42 0.42
N GLY A 114 6.41 -13.81 1.66
CA GLY A 114 6.97 -13.10 2.83
C GLY A 114 6.07 -12.04 3.44
N LEU A 115 4.91 -11.72 2.83
CA LEU A 115 3.93 -10.81 3.45
C LEU A 115 3.34 -11.39 4.72
N GLU A 116 3.16 -12.72 4.78
CA GLU A 116 2.66 -13.41 5.97
C GLU A 116 3.56 -13.16 7.17
N GLU A 117 4.89 -13.28 6.99
CA GLU A 117 5.87 -13.03 8.06
C GLU A 117 5.91 -11.55 8.45
N HIS A 118 5.75 -10.65 7.49
CA HIS A 118 5.66 -9.22 7.75
C HIS A 118 4.40 -8.89 8.55
N ASP A 119 3.25 -9.38 8.14
CA ASP A 119 1.97 -9.17 8.82
C ASP A 119 1.96 -9.83 10.21
N ALA A 120 2.67 -10.93 10.41
CA ALA A 120 2.75 -11.59 11.70
C ALA A 120 3.25 -10.68 12.84
N ALA A 121 4.08 -9.67 12.55
CA ALA A 121 4.47 -8.67 13.53
C ALA A 121 3.28 -7.77 13.91
N HIS A 122 2.56 -7.26 12.92
CA HIS A 122 1.37 -6.43 13.11
C HIS A 122 0.28 -7.18 13.88
N LEU A 123 0.06 -8.46 13.56
CA LEU A 123 -0.93 -9.31 14.25
C LEU A 123 -0.58 -9.53 15.72
N ARG A 124 0.72 -9.69 16.06
CA ARG A 124 1.16 -9.77 17.46
C ARG A 124 0.91 -8.48 18.23
N ASP A 125 1.16 -7.33 17.60
CA ASP A 125 0.93 -6.01 18.21
C ASP A 125 -0.58 -5.76 18.41
N ILE A 126 -1.42 -6.16 17.46
CA ILE A 126 -2.88 -6.13 17.58
C ILE A 126 -3.34 -7.02 18.73
N ALA A 127 -2.86 -8.27 18.80
CA ALA A 127 -3.22 -9.20 19.89
C ALA A 127 -2.81 -8.65 21.27
N ALA A 128 -1.65 -8.03 21.39
CA ALA A 128 -1.20 -7.37 22.61
C ALA A 128 -2.10 -6.18 22.99
N ALA A 129 -2.53 -5.40 22.00
CA ALA A 129 -3.46 -4.29 22.20
C ALA A 129 -4.88 -4.77 22.58
N GLN A 130 -5.32 -5.93 22.07
CA GLN A 130 -6.55 -6.61 22.50
C GLN A 130 -6.46 -7.06 23.95
N ALA A 131 -5.36 -7.71 24.34
CA ALA A 131 -5.12 -8.15 25.70
C ALA A 131 -5.09 -7.00 26.71
N SER A 132 -4.67 -5.80 26.29
CA SER A 132 -4.69 -4.57 27.11
C SER A 132 -6.01 -3.79 27.08
N GLY A 133 -7.02 -4.26 26.32
CA GLY A 133 -8.34 -3.61 26.23
C GLY A 133 -8.37 -2.36 25.35
N ARG A 134 -7.40 -2.14 24.47
CA ARG A 134 -7.39 -1.00 23.52
C ARG A 134 -8.10 -1.32 22.20
N ILE A 135 -7.98 -2.54 21.74
CA ILE A 135 -8.67 -3.06 20.55
C ILE A 135 -9.69 -4.09 21.00
N ARG A 136 -10.77 -4.24 20.25
CA ARG A 136 -11.83 -5.21 20.50
C ARG A 136 -11.26 -6.63 20.53
N ALA A 137 -11.47 -7.34 21.63
CA ALA A 137 -10.98 -8.72 21.85
C ALA A 137 -11.90 -9.80 21.25
N ASP A 138 -13.10 -9.42 20.77
CA ASP A 138 -14.06 -10.31 20.12
C ASP A 138 -13.80 -10.51 18.61
N LEU A 139 -12.84 -9.77 18.04
CA LEU A 139 -12.40 -9.90 16.66
C LEU A 139 -11.09 -10.70 16.59
N ASN A 140 -10.91 -11.45 15.49
CA ASN A 140 -9.61 -12.04 15.21
C ASN A 140 -8.59 -10.95 14.81
N PRO A 141 -7.32 -11.00 15.25
CA PRO A 141 -6.30 -10.04 14.82
C PRO A 141 -6.16 -9.89 13.30
N ASP A 142 -6.30 -10.99 12.53
CA ASP A 142 -6.28 -10.96 11.06
C ASP A 142 -7.45 -10.15 10.49
N ASP A 143 -8.63 -10.28 11.08
CA ASP A 143 -9.81 -9.51 10.64
C ASP A 143 -9.63 -8.02 10.96
N VAL A 144 -9.08 -7.70 12.14
CA VAL A 144 -8.76 -6.30 12.51
C VAL A 144 -7.80 -5.70 11.50
N TRP A 145 -6.71 -6.40 11.17
CA TRP A 145 -5.71 -5.95 10.20
C TRP A 145 -6.32 -5.76 8.81
N THR A 146 -7.02 -6.78 8.31
CA THR A 146 -7.64 -6.75 6.98
C THR A 146 -8.66 -5.63 6.84
N LEU A 147 -9.54 -5.46 7.83
CA LEU A 147 -10.56 -4.41 7.83
C LEU A 147 -9.95 -3.02 7.94
N LEU A 148 -8.90 -2.85 8.74
CA LEU A 148 -8.18 -1.58 8.87
C LEU A 148 -7.61 -1.13 7.52
N ILE A 149 -6.87 -2.01 6.83
CA ILE A 149 -6.27 -1.71 5.52
C ILE A 149 -7.35 -1.45 4.46
N ALA A 150 -8.40 -2.29 4.40
CA ALA A 150 -9.50 -2.12 3.46
C ALA A 150 -10.24 -0.79 3.68
N THR A 151 -10.51 -0.43 4.94
CA THR A 151 -11.16 0.83 5.30
C THR A 151 -10.30 2.03 4.91
N ALA A 152 -8.99 2.01 5.20
CA ALA A 152 -8.07 3.07 4.81
C ALA A 152 -8.03 3.28 3.28
N ALA A 153 -8.17 2.20 2.50
CA ALA A 153 -8.17 2.22 1.04
C ALA A 153 -9.53 2.60 0.41
N SER A 154 -10.57 2.95 1.19
CA SER A 154 -11.93 3.20 0.69
C SER A 154 -12.01 4.24 -0.41
N TRP A 155 -11.10 5.20 -0.48
CA TRP A 155 -11.02 6.21 -1.55
C TRP A 155 -9.75 6.11 -2.40
N ALA A 156 -8.96 5.05 -2.25
CA ALA A 156 -7.80 4.79 -3.10
C ALA A 156 -8.25 4.30 -4.50
N GLN A 157 -7.28 4.04 -5.38
CA GLN A 157 -7.52 3.55 -6.75
C GLN A 157 -8.24 2.19 -6.82
N VAL A 158 -8.40 1.50 -5.69
CA VAL A 158 -9.16 0.25 -5.55
C VAL A 158 -10.66 0.48 -5.25
N SER A 159 -11.07 1.72 -5.01
CA SER A 159 -12.45 2.05 -4.64
C SER A 159 -13.44 1.74 -5.78
N ILE A 160 -14.55 1.10 -5.43
CA ILE A 160 -15.66 0.80 -6.37
C ILE A 160 -16.72 1.92 -6.40
N THR A 161 -16.61 2.95 -5.58
CA THR A 161 -17.58 4.06 -5.51
C THR A 161 -17.00 5.36 -6.04
N THR A 162 -15.98 5.89 -5.38
CA THR A 162 -15.32 7.13 -5.78
C THR A 162 -13.85 7.10 -5.37
N VAL A 163 -13.00 7.64 -6.22
CA VAL A 163 -11.56 7.74 -5.97
C VAL A 163 -11.23 9.16 -5.54
N ALA A 164 -10.45 9.31 -4.47
CA ALA A 164 -9.88 10.58 -4.05
C ALA A 164 -8.71 10.98 -4.95
N THR A 165 -8.56 12.28 -5.17
CA THR A 165 -7.41 12.85 -5.87
C THR A 165 -6.78 13.95 -5.03
N ARG A 166 -5.51 14.26 -5.25
CA ARG A 166 -4.83 15.37 -4.55
C ARG A 166 -5.48 16.73 -4.79
N ASP A 167 -6.20 16.88 -5.90
CA ASP A 167 -6.85 18.12 -6.30
C ASP A 167 -8.23 18.30 -5.65
N ASP A 168 -8.72 17.32 -4.90
CA ASP A 168 -9.95 17.44 -4.15
C ASP A 168 -9.82 18.54 -3.08
N PRO A 169 -10.91 19.27 -2.77
CA PRO A 169 -10.87 20.33 -1.76
C PRO A 169 -10.35 19.84 -0.39
N ALA A 170 -9.54 20.65 0.29
CA ALA A 170 -8.98 20.32 1.60
C ALA A 170 -10.06 19.96 2.64
N ALA A 171 -11.23 20.63 2.59
CA ALA A 171 -12.37 20.30 3.44
C ALA A 171 -12.92 18.89 3.19
N LEU A 172 -12.86 18.40 1.93
CA LEU A 172 -13.28 17.04 1.60
C LEU A 172 -12.29 16.00 2.13
N HIS A 173 -10.98 16.28 2.04
CA HIS A 173 -9.96 15.41 2.65
C HIS A 173 -10.10 15.37 4.18
N ALA A 174 -10.32 16.52 4.83
CA ALA A 174 -10.53 16.58 6.28
C ALA A 174 -11.76 15.75 6.70
N ARG A 175 -12.87 15.86 5.96
CA ARG A 175 -14.08 15.07 6.21
C ARG A 175 -13.84 13.57 6.05
N ARG A 176 -13.11 13.16 5.01
CA ARG A 176 -12.79 11.73 4.77
C ARG A 176 -11.92 11.15 5.88
N ARG A 177 -10.88 11.88 6.30
CA ARG A 177 -10.05 11.45 7.45
C ARG A 177 -10.87 11.31 8.73
N ALA A 178 -11.71 12.29 9.04
CA ALA A 178 -12.59 12.22 10.22
C ALA A 178 -13.52 10.99 10.15
N ALA A 179 -14.11 10.71 8.98
CA ALA A 179 -14.97 9.54 8.79
C ALA A 179 -14.20 8.22 8.94
N LEU A 180 -12.95 8.14 8.46
CA LEU A 180 -12.09 6.97 8.67
C LEU A 180 -11.77 6.76 10.13
N GLU A 181 -11.33 7.83 10.82
CA GLU A 181 -10.97 7.76 12.23
C GLU A 181 -12.16 7.34 13.10
N GLU A 182 -13.34 7.92 12.86
CA GLU A 182 -14.57 7.57 13.56
C GLU A 182 -14.94 6.10 13.31
N HIS A 183 -14.98 5.67 12.04
CA HIS A 183 -15.35 4.31 11.68
C HIS A 183 -14.38 3.26 12.28
N VAL A 184 -13.07 3.53 12.23
CA VAL A 184 -12.06 2.62 12.80
C VAL A 184 -12.15 2.60 14.32
N ARG A 185 -12.38 3.75 14.97
CA ARG A 185 -12.56 3.84 16.42
C ARG A 185 -13.76 3.03 16.86
N ASP A 186 -14.90 3.22 16.24
CA ASP A 186 -16.16 2.58 16.64
C ASP A 186 -16.19 1.09 16.27
N GLY A 187 -15.55 0.72 15.16
CA GLY A 187 -15.55 -0.65 14.65
C GLY A 187 -14.47 -1.54 15.25
N LEU A 188 -13.28 -1.02 15.49
CA LEU A 188 -12.11 -1.83 15.83
C LEU A 188 -11.54 -1.57 17.24
N CYS A 189 -11.68 -0.35 17.77
CA CYS A 189 -11.19 -0.06 19.12
C CYS A 189 -12.19 -0.54 20.17
N ALA A 190 -11.70 -0.92 21.34
CA ALA A 190 -12.56 -1.19 22.46
C ALA A 190 -13.28 0.09 22.87
N GLY A 191 -14.62 0.07 22.91
CA GLY A 191 -15.40 1.20 23.40
C GLY A 191 -14.95 1.51 24.80
N GLY A 192 -14.53 2.74 25.06
CA GLY A 192 -14.38 3.21 26.42
C GLY A 192 -15.72 2.95 27.15
N ALA A 193 -15.68 2.21 28.25
CA ALA A 193 -16.88 1.94 29.03
C ALA A 193 -17.60 3.28 29.28
N THR A 194 -18.69 3.49 28.58
CA THR A 194 -19.64 4.54 28.94
C THR A 194 -20.22 4.06 30.24
N THR A 195 -19.60 4.48 31.35
CA THR A 195 -20.18 4.39 32.69
C THR A 195 -21.49 5.21 32.63
N GLY A 196 -22.62 4.47 32.43
CA GLY A 196 -23.96 4.99 32.67
C GLY A 196 -24.23 5.11 34.17
#